data_6d4c636b8ba86ad77be26d2001e020c7
#
_entry.id   6d4c636b8ba86ad77be26d2001e020c7
#
_cell.length_a   1.000
_cell.length_b   1.000
_cell.length_c   1.000
_cell.angle_alpha   90.00
_cell.angle_beta   90.00
_cell.angle_gamma   90.00
#
_symmetry.space_group_name_H-M   'P 1'
#
loop_
_entity.id
_entity.type
_entity.pdbx_description
1 polymer ?
#
loop_
_entity_poly.entity_id
_entity_poly.type
_entity_poly.pdbx_seq_one_letter_code
_entity_poly.pdbx_strand_id
1 'polypeptide(L)'
;MRDGRRLIANIGSLLDGRAAERERLAAAGATVVEARGGTEDELVASCADAEVVIGLGQFPFTDRVFESLPRLEFLMQCTVGYDQVDLGAATRHGVLVANSPLFCIEEVSDHAAMLLLACTRKLPHQVHAVHRHGWSRPPAVDAMGSVQRMRGQTLGFVGFGKIARLTAEKLASFRMHYLAHDPYLAAEAVRPWNVELVSLDELCRRSDFISMHALLNAGTRRMFGAAQFQAMKPTAYFVNTSRGGTVDEAAMIQALREGRIAGAALDVLEQEPPHPDNPLLTLPNVLLTPHTAGHGDGSMADNRRQSVDQVLRFLGGRWPTSLVNAEVKTHARARGLRED
;
A
#
# COMPACT_ATOMS: atom_id res chain seq x y z
N MET A 1 -24.04 -14.25 -31.04
CA MET A 1 -23.88 -15.54 -30.31
C MET A 1 -22.51 -15.51 -29.67
N ARG A 2 -22.42 -15.57 -28.34
CA ARG A 2 -21.14 -15.62 -27.65
C ARG A 2 -20.57 -17.01 -27.82
N ASP A 3 -19.30 -17.10 -28.15
CA ASP A 3 -18.51 -18.30 -28.47
C ASP A 3 -18.25 -19.21 -27.22
N GLY A 4 -19.10 -19.14 -26.20
CA GLY A 4 -18.94 -19.86 -24.93
C GLY A 4 -17.76 -19.41 -24.06
N ARG A 5 -17.06 -18.34 -24.46
CA ARG A 5 -15.90 -17.81 -23.74
C ARG A 5 -16.32 -16.82 -22.67
N ARG A 6 -15.61 -16.83 -21.52
CA ARG A 6 -15.80 -15.84 -20.48
C ARG A 6 -15.19 -14.49 -20.87
N LEU A 7 -15.90 -13.40 -20.59
CA LEU A 7 -15.42 -12.05 -20.88
C LEU A 7 -14.69 -11.46 -19.69
N ILE A 8 -13.44 -11.04 -19.91
CA ILE A 8 -12.59 -10.37 -18.94
C ILE A 8 -12.43 -8.92 -19.34
N ALA A 9 -12.81 -7.97 -18.48
CA ALA A 9 -12.51 -6.56 -18.63
C ALA A 9 -11.17 -6.23 -17.95
N ASN A 10 -10.23 -5.66 -18.71
CA ASN A 10 -8.92 -5.19 -18.21
C ASN A 10 -8.97 -3.69 -17.99
N ILE A 11 -8.80 -3.25 -16.73
CA ILE A 11 -8.82 -1.84 -16.34
C ILE A 11 -7.42 -1.46 -15.84
N GLY A 12 -6.90 -0.31 -16.26
CA GLY A 12 -5.63 0.24 -15.74
C GLY A 12 -4.39 -0.44 -16.31
N SER A 13 -4.47 -0.94 -17.54
CA SER A 13 -3.30 -1.27 -18.40
C SER A 13 -2.41 -2.43 -17.97
N LEU A 14 -2.79 -3.26 -16.99
CA LEU A 14 -1.95 -4.38 -16.53
C LEU A 14 -1.55 -5.34 -17.67
N LEU A 15 -2.49 -5.58 -18.60
CA LEU A 15 -2.32 -6.53 -19.70
C LEU A 15 -2.04 -5.84 -21.06
N ASP A 16 -1.83 -4.51 -21.09
CA ASP A 16 -1.58 -3.78 -22.32
C ASP A 16 -0.27 -4.21 -22.97
N GLY A 17 -0.31 -4.58 -24.27
CA GLY A 17 0.85 -5.06 -25.00
C GLY A 17 1.43 -6.39 -24.49
N ARG A 18 0.72 -7.15 -23.67
CA ARG A 18 1.15 -8.41 -23.05
C ARG A 18 0.51 -9.61 -23.74
N ALA A 19 1.07 -9.98 -24.89
CA ALA A 19 0.54 -11.10 -25.68
C ALA A 19 0.56 -12.45 -24.93
N ALA A 20 1.61 -12.75 -24.21
CA ALA A 20 1.76 -14.03 -23.52
C ALA A 20 0.69 -14.24 -22.42
N GLU A 21 0.41 -13.22 -21.61
CA GLU A 21 -0.63 -13.30 -20.58
C GLU A 21 -2.02 -13.41 -21.20
N ARG A 22 -2.28 -12.68 -22.28
CA ARG A 22 -3.55 -12.76 -23.03
C ARG A 22 -3.74 -14.12 -23.69
N GLU A 23 -2.68 -14.71 -24.25
CA GLU A 23 -2.70 -16.06 -24.81
C GLU A 23 -3.00 -17.12 -23.75
N ARG A 24 -2.43 -17.01 -22.55
CA ARG A 24 -2.74 -17.90 -21.42
C ARG A 24 -4.22 -17.85 -21.04
N LEU A 25 -4.78 -16.63 -20.94
CA LEU A 25 -6.20 -16.43 -20.64
C LEU A 25 -7.10 -16.94 -21.78
N ALA A 26 -6.72 -16.70 -23.04
CA ALA A 26 -7.44 -17.20 -24.22
C ALA A 26 -7.45 -18.74 -24.30
N ALA A 27 -6.33 -19.39 -23.97
CA ALA A 27 -6.21 -20.84 -23.89
C ALA A 27 -7.10 -21.44 -22.78
N ALA A 28 -7.37 -20.66 -21.72
CA ALA A 28 -8.30 -21.02 -20.65
C ALA A 28 -9.77 -20.70 -20.97
N GLY A 29 -10.10 -20.34 -22.22
CA GLY A 29 -11.48 -20.07 -22.65
C GLY A 29 -11.97 -18.66 -22.31
N ALA A 30 -11.09 -17.68 -22.20
CA ALA A 30 -11.47 -16.28 -21.93
C ALA A 30 -11.17 -15.36 -23.11
N THR A 31 -11.89 -14.23 -23.18
CA THR A 31 -11.61 -13.12 -24.10
C THR A 31 -11.36 -11.88 -23.26
N VAL A 32 -10.24 -11.19 -23.47
CA VAL A 32 -9.87 -9.98 -22.75
C VAL A 32 -10.20 -8.75 -23.60
N VAL A 33 -10.96 -7.83 -23.02
CA VAL A 33 -11.29 -6.52 -23.61
C VAL A 33 -10.75 -5.41 -22.72
N GLU A 34 -10.34 -4.29 -23.33
CA GLU A 34 -9.95 -3.10 -22.58
C GLU A 34 -11.20 -2.39 -22.04
N ALA A 35 -11.12 -1.94 -20.80
CA ALA A 35 -12.17 -1.23 -20.11
C ALA A 35 -11.64 0.05 -19.45
N ARG A 36 -12.54 0.99 -19.16
CA ARG A 36 -12.24 2.25 -18.46
C ARG A 36 -12.83 2.20 -17.05
N GLY A 37 -12.19 2.90 -16.11
CA GLY A 37 -12.58 2.81 -14.71
C GLY A 37 -12.25 4.04 -13.88
N GLY A 38 -12.36 5.25 -14.40
CA GLY A 38 -12.13 6.48 -13.61
C GLY A 38 -13.28 6.81 -12.65
N THR A 39 -14.52 6.55 -13.08
CA THR A 39 -15.76 6.81 -12.32
C THR A 39 -16.62 5.56 -12.25
N GLU A 40 -17.61 5.54 -11.35
CA GLU A 40 -18.62 4.45 -11.29
C GLU A 40 -19.35 4.26 -12.62
N ASP A 41 -19.75 5.35 -13.28
CA ASP A 41 -20.48 5.29 -14.55
C ASP A 41 -19.60 4.70 -15.67
N GLU A 42 -18.31 5.04 -15.71
CA GLU A 42 -17.36 4.43 -16.64
C GLU A 42 -17.15 2.94 -16.37
N LEU A 43 -17.04 2.54 -15.10
CA LEU A 43 -16.94 1.12 -14.70
C LEU A 43 -18.17 0.35 -15.15
N VAL A 44 -19.38 0.86 -14.85
CA VAL A 44 -20.64 0.21 -15.23
C VAL A 44 -20.76 0.08 -16.74
N ALA A 45 -20.48 1.16 -17.49
CA ALA A 45 -20.59 1.15 -18.95
C ALA A 45 -19.57 0.22 -19.62
N SER A 46 -18.32 0.21 -19.14
CA SER A 46 -17.23 -0.54 -19.79
C SER A 46 -17.16 -2.01 -19.36
N CYS A 47 -17.73 -2.37 -18.20
CA CYS A 47 -17.70 -3.72 -17.64
C CYS A 47 -19.07 -4.43 -17.69
N ALA A 48 -20.10 -3.84 -18.29
CA ALA A 48 -21.51 -4.32 -18.27
C ALA A 48 -21.67 -5.81 -18.61
N ASP A 49 -20.87 -6.32 -19.51
CA ASP A 49 -20.89 -7.69 -19.97
C ASP A 49 -19.83 -8.61 -19.37
N ALA A 50 -18.93 -8.05 -18.56
CA ALA A 50 -17.80 -8.79 -18.01
C ALA A 50 -18.22 -9.76 -16.90
N GLU A 51 -17.65 -10.95 -16.93
CA GLU A 51 -17.78 -11.96 -15.86
C GLU A 51 -16.59 -11.89 -14.91
N VAL A 52 -15.45 -11.37 -15.39
CA VAL A 52 -14.25 -11.12 -14.61
C VAL A 52 -13.76 -9.71 -14.90
N VAL A 53 -13.32 -9.00 -13.87
CA VAL A 53 -12.58 -7.74 -14.00
C VAL A 53 -11.18 -7.92 -13.45
N ILE A 54 -10.17 -7.51 -14.23
CA ILE A 54 -8.77 -7.36 -13.79
C ILE A 54 -8.51 -5.87 -13.68
N GLY A 55 -8.32 -5.36 -12.45
CA GLY A 55 -8.17 -3.93 -12.17
C GLY A 55 -6.80 -3.59 -11.59
N LEU A 56 -6.00 -2.79 -12.31
CA LEU A 56 -4.78 -2.18 -11.81
C LEU A 56 -5.04 -0.70 -11.53
N GLY A 57 -5.11 -0.33 -10.26
CA GLY A 57 -5.39 1.03 -9.81
C GLY A 57 -6.45 1.06 -8.73
N GLN A 58 -6.84 2.28 -8.37
CA GLN A 58 -7.85 2.51 -7.35
C GLN A 58 -9.18 2.90 -8.03
N PHE A 59 -10.05 1.92 -8.19
CA PHE A 59 -11.35 2.09 -8.83
C PHE A 59 -12.48 1.94 -7.81
N PRO A 60 -13.54 2.79 -7.87
CA PRO A 60 -14.62 2.78 -6.87
C PRO A 60 -15.60 1.63 -7.14
N PHE A 61 -15.31 0.44 -6.65
CA PHE A 61 -16.23 -0.69 -6.66
C PHE A 61 -17.19 -0.61 -5.46
N THR A 62 -18.21 0.24 -5.60
CA THR A 62 -19.26 0.47 -4.60
C THR A 62 -20.41 -0.52 -4.75
N ASP A 63 -21.37 -0.49 -3.81
CA ASP A 63 -22.59 -1.30 -3.86
C ASP A 63 -23.37 -1.05 -5.18
N ARG A 64 -23.49 0.22 -5.61
CA ARG A 64 -24.11 0.60 -6.90
C ARG A 64 -23.43 -0.08 -8.10
N VAL A 65 -22.10 -0.13 -8.11
CA VAL A 65 -21.34 -0.76 -9.20
C VAL A 65 -21.60 -2.26 -9.23
N PHE A 66 -21.55 -2.95 -8.08
CA PHE A 66 -21.84 -4.39 -8.02
C PHE A 66 -23.27 -4.73 -8.39
N GLU A 67 -24.26 -3.90 -8.00
CA GLU A 67 -25.65 -4.03 -8.41
C GLU A 67 -25.81 -3.89 -9.92
N SER A 68 -25.12 -2.92 -10.52
CA SER A 68 -25.19 -2.62 -11.97
C SER A 68 -24.43 -3.64 -12.84
N LEU A 69 -23.62 -4.51 -12.26
CA LEU A 69 -22.84 -5.54 -12.96
C LEU A 69 -23.32 -6.96 -12.61
N PRO A 70 -24.55 -7.37 -13.02
CA PRO A 70 -25.13 -8.64 -12.60
C PRO A 70 -24.39 -9.88 -13.12
N ARG A 71 -23.54 -9.72 -14.12
CA ARG A 71 -22.72 -10.82 -14.70
C ARG A 71 -21.37 -10.98 -14.04
N LEU A 72 -20.90 -9.96 -13.27
CA LEU A 72 -19.60 -10.00 -12.61
C LEU A 72 -19.58 -11.08 -11.55
N GLU A 73 -18.68 -12.05 -11.69
CA GLU A 73 -18.46 -13.15 -10.76
C GLU A 73 -17.15 -12.97 -9.96
N PHE A 74 -16.13 -12.34 -10.58
CA PHE A 74 -14.81 -12.22 -9.99
C PHE A 74 -14.17 -10.86 -10.29
N LEU A 75 -13.73 -10.15 -9.25
CA LEU A 75 -12.88 -8.96 -9.30
C LEU A 75 -11.47 -9.33 -8.84
N MET A 76 -10.51 -9.30 -9.75
CA MET A 76 -9.08 -9.40 -9.44
C MET A 76 -8.51 -7.99 -9.27
N GLN A 77 -8.29 -7.57 -8.04
CA GLN A 77 -7.67 -6.29 -7.69
C GLN A 77 -6.13 -6.46 -7.73
N CYS A 78 -5.49 -5.89 -8.77
CA CYS A 78 -4.06 -6.06 -9.03
C CYS A 78 -3.20 -5.10 -8.20
N THR A 79 -3.54 -4.94 -6.93
CA THR A 79 -2.84 -4.13 -5.92
C THR A 79 -2.81 -4.88 -4.59
N VAL A 80 -1.95 -4.46 -3.67
CA VAL A 80 -1.95 -4.99 -2.30
C VAL A 80 -3.20 -4.51 -1.55
N GLY A 81 -3.48 -3.19 -1.59
CA GLY A 81 -4.64 -2.60 -0.97
C GLY A 81 -5.90 -2.72 -1.85
N TYR A 82 -7.04 -2.78 -1.21
CA TYR A 82 -8.37 -2.87 -1.84
C TYR A 82 -9.38 -1.93 -1.15
N ASP A 83 -8.88 -0.85 -0.61
CA ASP A 83 -9.64 0.12 0.20
C ASP A 83 -10.70 0.91 -0.60
N GLN A 84 -10.67 0.84 -1.94
CA GLN A 84 -11.70 1.39 -2.84
C GLN A 84 -12.78 0.38 -3.22
N VAL A 85 -12.70 -0.86 -2.70
CA VAL A 85 -13.69 -1.91 -2.96
C VAL A 85 -14.57 -2.09 -1.72
N ASP A 86 -15.88 -1.92 -1.86
CA ASP A 86 -16.84 -2.30 -0.82
C ASP A 86 -16.96 -3.83 -0.76
N LEU A 87 -16.12 -4.46 0.10
CA LEU A 87 -16.11 -5.91 0.27
C LEU A 87 -17.43 -6.46 0.79
N GLY A 88 -18.15 -5.67 1.62
CA GLY A 88 -19.47 -6.05 2.12
C GLY A 88 -20.48 -6.13 0.98
N ALA A 89 -20.49 -5.14 0.09
CA ALA A 89 -21.31 -5.16 -1.11
C ALA A 89 -20.91 -6.30 -2.05
N ALA A 90 -19.62 -6.45 -2.37
CA ALA A 90 -19.14 -7.55 -3.21
C ALA A 90 -19.66 -8.91 -2.68
N THR A 91 -19.55 -9.10 -1.36
CA THR A 91 -20.04 -10.32 -0.70
C THR A 91 -21.55 -10.46 -0.85
N ARG A 92 -22.35 -9.44 -0.53
CA ARG A 92 -23.82 -9.47 -0.70
C ARG A 92 -24.25 -9.81 -2.14
N HIS A 93 -23.52 -9.27 -3.12
CA HIS A 93 -23.77 -9.53 -4.54
C HIS A 93 -23.16 -10.86 -5.04
N GLY A 94 -22.50 -11.63 -4.19
CA GLY A 94 -21.88 -12.91 -4.53
C GLY A 94 -20.67 -12.81 -5.45
N VAL A 95 -19.98 -11.67 -5.48
CA VAL A 95 -18.79 -11.43 -6.30
C VAL A 95 -17.53 -11.74 -5.49
N LEU A 96 -16.67 -12.60 -6.04
CA LEU A 96 -15.37 -12.90 -5.48
C LEU A 96 -14.45 -11.68 -5.63
N VAL A 97 -13.69 -11.35 -4.59
CA VAL A 97 -12.62 -10.35 -4.66
C VAL A 97 -11.32 -10.97 -4.23
N ALA A 98 -10.30 -10.90 -5.09
CA ALA A 98 -8.93 -11.29 -4.75
C ALA A 98 -7.97 -10.12 -5.02
N ASN A 99 -6.81 -10.13 -4.35
CA ASN A 99 -5.78 -9.12 -4.50
C ASN A 99 -4.42 -9.74 -4.86
N SER A 100 -3.40 -8.88 -5.08
CA SER A 100 -2.00 -9.28 -5.30
C SER A 100 -1.14 -8.88 -4.09
N PRO A 101 -1.10 -9.69 -3.01
CA PRO A 101 -0.51 -9.26 -1.74
C PRO A 101 1.02 -9.39 -1.67
N LEU A 102 1.67 -9.95 -2.69
CA LEU A 102 3.09 -10.34 -2.60
C LEU A 102 3.99 -9.67 -3.65
N PHE A 103 3.44 -8.94 -4.62
CA PHE A 103 4.19 -8.54 -5.81
C PHE A 103 5.26 -7.47 -5.58
N CYS A 104 5.15 -6.67 -4.53
CA CYS A 104 6.04 -5.52 -4.28
C CYS A 104 6.57 -5.45 -2.84
N ILE A 105 6.65 -6.59 -2.14
CA ILE A 105 7.16 -6.62 -0.75
C ILE A 105 8.61 -6.14 -0.70
N GLU A 106 9.43 -6.54 -1.67
CA GLU A 106 10.83 -6.14 -1.79
C GLU A 106 10.93 -4.63 -2.01
N GLU A 107 10.23 -4.11 -3.02
CA GLU A 107 10.30 -2.71 -3.43
C GLU A 107 9.80 -1.78 -2.32
N VAL A 108 8.66 -2.09 -1.70
CA VAL A 108 8.11 -1.25 -0.62
C VAL A 108 9.02 -1.28 0.62
N SER A 109 9.64 -2.42 0.93
CA SER A 109 10.57 -2.50 2.06
C SER A 109 11.89 -1.75 1.78
N ASP A 110 12.38 -1.76 0.53
CA ASP A 110 13.53 -0.95 0.09
C ASP A 110 13.19 0.54 0.18
N HIS A 111 12.01 0.92 -0.30
CA HIS A 111 11.56 2.30 -0.30
C HIS A 111 11.38 2.84 1.13
N ALA A 112 10.77 2.06 2.03
CA ALA A 112 10.64 2.42 3.44
C ALA A 112 12.02 2.60 4.11
N ALA A 113 12.97 1.71 3.84
CA ALA A 113 14.33 1.81 4.32
C ALA A 113 15.05 3.04 3.74
N MET A 114 14.90 3.31 2.44
CA MET A 114 15.45 4.50 1.76
C MET A 114 14.91 5.79 2.39
N LEU A 115 13.59 5.90 2.57
CA LEU A 115 12.96 7.09 3.18
C LEU A 115 13.47 7.31 4.60
N LEU A 116 13.57 6.24 5.41
CA LEU A 116 14.12 6.31 6.76
C LEU A 116 15.57 6.82 6.75
N LEU A 117 16.42 6.27 5.88
CA LEU A 117 17.82 6.68 5.75
C LEU A 117 17.96 8.12 5.25
N ALA A 118 17.12 8.52 4.28
CA ALA A 118 17.10 9.88 3.74
C ALA A 118 16.75 10.92 4.83
N CYS A 119 15.74 10.63 5.67
CA CYS A 119 15.38 11.45 6.81
C CYS A 119 16.51 11.51 7.84
N THR A 120 17.02 10.36 8.26
CA THR A 120 18.08 10.24 9.29
C THR A 120 19.33 11.00 8.89
N ARG A 121 19.71 10.93 7.61
CA ARG A 121 20.89 11.60 7.07
C ARG A 121 20.61 13.00 6.55
N LYS A 122 19.35 13.46 6.63
CA LYS A 122 18.89 14.77 6.13
C LYS A 122 19.29 15.01 4.68
N LEU A 123 19.16 13.95 3.85
CA LEU A 123 19.59 13.95 2.44
C LEU A 123 18.97 15.10 1.63
N PRO A 124 17.67 15.42 1.72
CA PRO A 124 17.08 16.53 0.98
C PRO A 124 17.75 17.88 1.29
N HIS A 125 18.07 18.14 2.55
CA HIS A 125 18.76 19.37 2.97
C HIS A 125 20.16 19.47 2.36
N GLN A 126 20.90 18.35 2.35
CA GLN A 126 22.25 18.31 1.75
C GLN A 126 22.21 18.58 0.25
N VAL A 127 21.30 17.91 -0.46
CA VAL A 127 21.10 18.09 -1.90
C VAL A 127 20.74 19.54 -2.21
N HIS A 128 19.75 20.09 -1.49
CA HIS A 128 19.34 21.48 -1.66
C HIS A 128 20.50 22.48 -1.40
N ALA A 129 21.28 22.25 -0.33
CA ALA A 129 22.40 23.12 0.01
C ALA A 129 23.47 23.12 -1.10
N VAL A 130 23.79 21.97 -1.69
CA VAL A 130 24.74 21.88 -2.82
C VAL A 130 24.21 22.62 -4.06
N HIS A 131 22.94 22.45 -4.39
CA HIS A 131 22.32 23.15 -5.54
C HIS A 131 22.31 24.67 -5.35
N ARG A 132 22.07 25.14 -4.11
CA ARG A 132 21.93 26.57 -3.81
C ARG A 132 23.28 27.29 -3.61
N HIS A 133 24.25 26.61 -3.02
CA HIS A 133 25.51 27.22 -2.58
C HIS A 133 26.76 26.62 -3.23
N GLY A 134 26.58 25.74 -4.20
CA GLY A 134 27.68 24.96 -4.78
C GLY A 134 28.29 24.01 -3.77
N TRP A 135 29.49 23.53 -4.06
CA TRP A 135 30.24 22.63 -3.19
C TRP A 135 30.84 23.41 -1.99
N SER A 136 29.98 23.84 -1.06
CA SER A 136 30.38 24.60 0.14
C SER A 136 29.94 23.87 1.40
N ARG A 137 30.91 23.39 2.16
CA ARG A 137 30.67 22.56 3.36
C ARG A 137 29.94 23.30 4.48
N PRO A 138 30.33 24.53 4.91
CA PRO A 138 29.69 25.19 6.02
C PRO A 138 28.16 25.37 5.86
N PRO A 139 27.62 25.95 4.77
CA PRO A 139 26.18 26.06 4.58
C PRO A 139 25.44 24.74 4.59
N ALA A 140 26.06 23.67 4.06
CA ALA A 140 25.44 22.34 4.05
C ALA A 140 25.38 21.74 5.47
N VAL A 141 26.39 21.94 6.29
CA VAL A 141 26.42 21.47 7.69
C VAL A 141 25.42 22.27 8.55
N ASP A 142 25.40 23.59 8.38
CA ASP A 142 24.46 24.45 9.14
C ASP A 142 23.00 24.13 8.81
N ALA A 143 22.69 23.87 7.56
CA ALA A 143 21.36 23.48 7.12
C ALA A 143 20.91 22.10 7.68
N MET A 144 21.85 21.18 7.90
CA MET A 144 21.53 19.86 8.49
C MET A 144 21.20 19.94 9.98
N GLY A 145 21.82 20.87 10.73
CA GLY A 145 21.76 20.87 12.19
C GLY A 145 22.29 19.54 12.77
N SER A 146 21.69 19.08 13.85
CA SER A 146 22.10 17.78 14.48
C SER A 146 21.67 16.58 13.64
N VAL A 147 22.61 15.71 13.31
CA VAL A 147 22.37 14.42 12.64
C VAL A 147 22.75 13.29 13.61
N GLN A 148 21.76 12.54 14.04
CA GLN A 148 21.94 11.49 15.03
C GLN A 148 22.52 10.22 14.40
N ARG A 149 23.24 9.44 15.24
CA ARG A 149 23.73 8.11 14.85
C ARG A 149 22.59 7.11 14.97
N MET A 150 22.37 6.24 14.00
CA MET A 150 21.30 5.25 14.01
C MET A 150 21.48 4.14 15.05
N ARG A 151 22.74 3.69 15.29
CA ARG A 151 23.02 2.65 16.30
C ARG A 151 22.47 3.05 17.66
N GLY A 152 21.68 2.18 18.28
CA GLY A 152 21.06 2.39 19.58
C GLY A 152 19.79 3.24 19.57
N GLN A 153 19.40 3.78 18.41
CA GLN A 153 18.08 4.41 18.23
C GLN A 153 16.99 3.36 18.16
N THR A 154 15.76 3.79 18.35
CA THR A 154 14.57 2.92 18.34
C THR A 154 13.72 3.19 17.10
N LEU A 155 13.44 2.14 16.32
CA LEU A 155 12.49 2.15 15.22
C LEU A 155 11.21 1.43 15.64
N GLY A 156 10.08 2.14 15.63
CA GLY A 156 8.75 1.61 15.88
C GLY A 156 8.00 1.30 14.59
N PHE A 157 7.46 0.10 14.48
CA PHE A 157 6.60 -0.32 13.36
C PHE A 157 5.14 -0.31 13.78
N VAL A 158 4.29 0.46 13.10
CA VAL A 158 2.83 0.39 13.28
C VAL A 158 2.28 -0.58 12.24
N GLY A 159 1.91 -1.78 12.69
CA GLY A 159 1.70 -2.98 11.86
C GLY A 159 3.02 -3.70 11.58
N PHE A 160 3.09 -5.01 11.87
CA PHE A 160 4.31 -5.81 11.68
C PHE A 160 4.07 -7.02 10.76
N GLY A 161 3.54 -6.70 9.55
CA GLY A 161 3.32 -7.65 8.47
C GLY A 161 4.58 -7.96 7.66
N LYS A 162 4.42 -8.53 6.47
CA LYS A 162 5.54 -8.98 5.59
C LYS A 162 6.50 -7.85 5.23
N ILE A 163 6.00 -6.67 4.85
CA ILE A 163 6.84 -5.51 4.48
C ILE A 163 7.63 -5.01 5.68
N ALA A 164 6.98 -4.84 6.85
CA ALA A 164 7.68 -4.38 8.07
C ALA A 164 8.78 -5.35 8.51
N ARG A 165 8.52 -6.66 8.44
CA ARG A 165 9.50 -7.70 8.75
C ARG A 165 10.71 -7.62 7.84
N LEU A 166 10.50 -7.53 6.54
CA LEU A 166 11.59 -7.41 5.58
C LEU A 166 12.34 -6.07 5.71
N THR A 167 11.64 -4.98 6.03
CA THR A 167 12.29 -3.69 6.37
C THR A 167 13.18 -3.82 7.60
N ALA A 168 12.74 -4.52 8.64
CA ALA A 168 13.55 -4.78 9.84
C ALA A 168 14.78 -5.63 9.51
N GLU A 169 14.65 -6.66 8.67
CA GLU A 169 15.78 -7.47 8.19
C GLU A 169 16.80 -6.63 7.41
N LYS A 170 16.36 -5.82 6.45
CA LYS A 170 17.23 -4.94 5.65
C LYS A 170 17.98 -3.91 6.53
N LEU A 171 17.35 -3.44 7.60
CA LEU A 171 17.94 -2.45 8.52
C LEU A 171 18.72 -3.07 9.69
N ALA A 172 18.80 -4.39 9.81
CA ALA A 172 19.44 -5.08 10.95
C ALA A 172 20.89 -4.63 11.20
N SER A 173 21.66 -4.37 10.13
CA SER A 173 23.06 -3.93 10.22
C SER A 173 23.24 -2.56 10.90
N PHE A 174 22.20 -1.74 11.00
CA PHE A 174 22.26 -0.45 11.68
C PHE A 174 22.19 -0.59 13.22
N ARG A 175 21.86 -1.78 13.74
CA ARG A 175 21.84 -2.11 15.17
C ARG A 175 20.96 -1.17 15.98
N MET A 176 19.74 -0.95 15.47
CA MET A 176 18.66 -0.24 16.16
C MET A 176 17.91 -1.19 17.09
N HIS A 177 17.14 -0.64 18.01
CA HIS A 177 16.10 -1.36 18.76
C HIS A 177 14.81 -1.33 17.97
N TYR A 178 14.05 -2.45 17.95
CA TYR A 178 12.82 -2.53 17.22
C TYR A 178 11.64 -2.72 18.16
N LEU A 179 10.63 -1.87 18.00
CA LEU A 179 9.31 -1.98 18.62
C LEU A 179 8.27 -2.23 17.54
N ALA A 180 7.17 -2.91 17.88
CA ALA A 180 6.02 -2.98 17.00
C ALA A 180 4.71 -2.84 17.80
N HIS A 181 3.75 -2.19 17.17
CA HIS A 181 2.35 -2.23 17.57
C HIS A 181 1.56 -2.99 16.52
N ASP A 182 1.12 -4.19 16.86
CA ASP A 182 0.24 -5.02 16.03
C ASP A 182 -0.64 -5.87 16.93
N PRO A 183 -1.95 -5.54 17.07
CA PRO A 183 -2.84 -6.21 18.01
C PRO A 183 -3.18 -7.67 17.62
N TYR A 184 -2.79 -8.10 16.42
CA TYR A 184 -3.08 -9.43 15.91
C TYR A 184 -1.90 -10.41 16.06
N LEU A 185 -0.75 -9.94 16.55
CA LEU A 185 0.44 -10.76 16.69
C LEU A 185 0.73 -11.12 18.16
N ALA A 186 1.11 -12.38 18.37
CA ALA A 186 1.69 -12.82 19.63
C ALA A 186 3.20 -12.55 19.69
N ALA A 187 3.75 -12.43 20.90
CA ALA A 187 5.19 -12.14 21.11
C ALA A 187 6.13 -13.15 20.41
N GLU A 188 5.73 -14.41 20.35
CA GLU A 188 6.47 -15.49 19.70
C GLU A 188 6.63 -15.24 18.17
N ALA A 189 5.62 -14.64 17.55
CA ALA A 189 5.58 -14.40 16.12
C ALA A 189 6.58 -13.31 15.66
N VAL A 190 7.08 -12.48 16.56
CA VAL A 190 8.01 -11.38 16.25
C VAL A 190 9.44 -11.64 16.76
N ARG A 191 9.65 -12.72 17.53
CA ARG A 191 10.94 -13.11 18.11
C ARG A 191 12.08 -13.22 17.08
N PRO A 192 11.88 -13.77 15.86
CA PRO A 192 12.97 -13.89 14.88
C PRO A 192 13.61 -12.54 14.50
N TRP A 193 12.88 -11.43 14.62
CA TRP A 193 13.38 -10.09 14.30
C TRP A 193 13.86 -9.31 15.52
N ASN A 194 13.87 -9.93 16.71
CA ASN A 194 14.20 -9.27 17.98
C ASN A 194 13.37 -7.98 18.21
N VAL A 195 12.07 -8.07 17.93
CA VAL A 195 11.09 -6.98 18.06
C VAL A 195 10.33 -7.14 19.37
N GLU A 196 10.14 -6.05 20.10
CA GLU A 196 9.28 -5.96 21.28
C GLU A 196 7.90 -5.46 20.87
N LEU A 197 6.84 -6.23 21.20
CA LEU A 197 5.45 -5.78 21.01
C LEU A 197 5.04 -4.85 22.15
N VAL A 198 4.53 -3.68 21.79
CA VAL A 198 4.12 -2.64 22.75
C VAL A 198 2.78 -2.00 22.35
N SER A 199 2.18 -1.22 23.25
CA SER A 199 1.04 -0.37 22.90
C SER A 199 1.43 0.73 21.92
N LEU A 200 0.46 1.28 21.17
CA LEU A 200 0.73 2.38 20.23
C LEU A 200 1.33 3.59 20.95
N ASP A 201 0.79 3.92 22.12
CA ASP A 201 1.27 4.99 22.96
C ASP A 201 2.72 4.81 23.41
N GLU A 202 3.07 3.61 23.81
CA GLU A 202 4.44 3.29 24.23
C GLU A 202 5.40 3.35 23.04
N LEU A 203 4.98 2.82 21.88
CA LEU A 203 5.73 2.93 20.65
C LEU A 203 6.03 4.41 20.32
N CYS A 204 5.02 5.29 20.38
CA CYS A 204 5.20 6.71 20.08
C CYS A 204 6.21 7.38 21.03
N ARG A 205 6.13 7.10 22.34
CA ARG A 205 7.04 7.71 23.33
C ARG A 205 8.48 7.22 23.21
N ARG A 206 8.69 5.94 22.86
CA ARG A 206 10.04 5.33 22.87
C ARG A 206 10.77 5.44 21.54
N SER A 207 10.05 5.62 20.42
CA SER A 207 10.65 5.58 19.09
C SER A 207 11.34 6.89 18.71
N ASP A 208 12.47 6.76 18.02
CA ASP A 208 13.18 7.84 17.32
C ASP A 208 12.74 7.91 15.85
N PHE A 209 12.26 6.80 15.33
CA PHE A 209 11.66 6.67 14.01
C PHE A 209 10.40 5.84 14.12
N ILE A 210 9.34 6.22 13.42
CA ILE A 210 8.11 5.45 13.32
C ILE A 210 7.82 5.18 11.85
N SER A 211 7.63 3.89 11.51
CA SER A 211 7.27 3.46 10.16
C SER A 211 5.87 2.83 10.16
N MET A 212 4.98 3.42 9.35
CA MET A 212 3.60 2.98 9.21
C MET A 212 3.51 1.87 8.16
N HIS A 213 2.97 0.71 8.57
CA HIS A 213 2.75 -0.47 7.74
C HIS A 213 1.36 -1.08 7.95
N ALA A 214 0.49 -0.43 8.71
CA ALA A 214 -0.87 -0.90 8.93
C ALA A 214 -1.70 -0.80 7.64
N LEU A 215 -2.55 -1.80 7.40
CA LEU A 215 -3.55 -1.75 6.34
C LEU A 215 -4.63 -0.72 6.67
N LEU A 216 -5.17 -0.03 5.66
CA LEU A 216 -6.29 0.88 5.84
C LEU A 216 -7.61 0.08 5.91
N ASN A 217 -8.30 0.20 7.02
CA ASN A 217 -9.65 -0.30 7.22
C ASN A 217 -10.40 0.59 8.24
N ALA A 218 -11.62 0.24 8.61
CA ALA A 218 -12.40 1.02 9.57
C ALA A 218 -11.71 1.20 10.93
N GLY A 219 -10.95 0.19 11.40
CA GLY A 219 -10.23 0.23 12.69
C GLY A 219 -8.89 0.97 12.65
N THR A 220 -8.33 1.17 11.46
CA THR A 220 -7.02 1.82 11.29
C THR A 220 -7.11 3.20 10.63
N ARG A 221 -8.29 3.60 10.18
CA ARG A 221 -8.52 4.95 9.63
C ARG A 221 -8.23 6.01 10.67
N ARG A 222 -7.30 6.93 10.34
CA ARG A 222 -6.81 8.01 11.21
C ARG A 222 -6.36 7.52 12.60
N MET A 223 -5.88 6.26 12.70
CA MET A 223 -5.40 5.71 13.96
C MET A 223 -4.18 6.44 14.51
N PHE A 224 -3.44 7.13 13.64
CA PHE A 224 -2.29 7.95 14.01
C PHE A 224 -2.66 9.43 13.87
N GLY A 225 -3.03 10.04 15.00
CA GLY A 225 -3.55 11.40 15.04
C GLY A 225 -2.79 12.31 16.02
N ALA A 226 -3.45 13.38 16.46
CA ALA A 226 -2.84 14.40 17.30
C ALA A 226 -2.23 13.84 18.60
N ALA A 227 -2.89 12.89 19.25
CA ALA A 227 -2.37 12.25 20.48
C ALA A 227 -1.04 11.50 20.23
N GLN A 228 -0.95 10.77 19.11
CA GLN A 228 0.25 10.04 18.74
C GLN A 228 1.41 10.98 18.42
N PHE A 229 1.15 12.01 17.60
CA PHE A 229 2.18 13.02 17.30
C PHE A 229 2.62 13.77 18.57
N GLN A 230 1.70 14.07 19.49
CA GLN A 230 2.02 14.70 20.78
C GLN A 230 2.88 13.79 21.67
N ALA A 231 2.72 12.48 21.59
CA ALA A 231 3.50 11.50 22.36
C ALA A 231 4.91 11.25 21.79
N MET A 232 5.14 11.58 20.51
CA MET A 232 6.45 11.35 19.85
C MET A 232 7.53 12.28 20.44
N LYS A 233 8.79 11.82 20.31
CA LYS A 233 9.95 12.67 20.62
C LYS A 233 10.04 13.84 19.63
N PRO A 234 10.44 15.06 20.06
CA PRO A 234 10.63 16.19 19.14
C PRO A 234 11.70 15.95 18.07
N THR A 235 12.59 14.99 18.29
CA THR A 235 13.63 14.59 17.36
C THR A 235 13.22 13.44 16.44
N ALA A 236 12.00 12.90 16.61
CA ALA A 236 11.54 11.73 15.87
C ALA A 236 11.10 12.05 14.44
N TYR A 237 11.23 11.07 13.56
CA TYR A 237 10.74 11.09 12.19
C TYR A 237 9.60 10.08 11.99
N PHE A 238 8.64 10.46 11.17
CA PHE A 238 7.52 9.59 10.78
C PHE A 238 7.65 9.20 9.30
N VAL A 239 7.54 7.91 8.99
CA VAL A 239 7.60 7.37 7.62
C VAL A 239 6.30 6.65 7.30
N ASN A 240 5.69 6.92 6.14
CA ASN A 240 4.48 6.22 5.69
C ASN A 240 4.60 5.77 4.24
N THR A 241 4.64 4.46 4.04
CA THR A 241 4.59 3.77 2.74
C THR A 241 3.37 2.83 2.64
N SER A 242 2.39 2.99 3.54
CA SER A 242 1.18 2.15 3.57
C SER A 242 0.00 2.83 2.89
N ARG A 243 -0.77 3.64 3.63
CA ARG A 243 -1.89 4.44 3.15
C ARG A 243 -1.97 5.76 3.91
N GLY A 244 -2.24 6.86 3.20
CA GLY A 244 -2.41 8.18 3.83
C GLY A 244 -3.57 8.21 4.82
N GLY A 245 -4.68 7.56 4.51
CA GLY A 245 -5.85 7.50 5.38
C GLY A 245 -5.67 6.80 6.74
N THR A 246 -4.51 6.16 7.01
CA THR A 246 -4.15 5.65 8.35
C THR A 246 -3.75 6.77 9.31
N VAL A 247 -3.47 7.96 8.78
CA VAL A 247 -3.01 9.14 9.51
C VAL A 247 -4.06 10.24 9.43
N ASP A 248 -4.25 10.99 10.48
CA ASP A 248 -4.91 12.30 10.45
C ASP A 248 -3.91 13.31 9.86
N GLU A 249 -4.05 13.60 8.57
CA GLU A 249 -3.13 14.45 7.83
C GLU A 249 -3.10 15.89 8.39
N ALA A 250 -4.22 16.42 8.86
CA ALA A 250 -4.29 17.73 9.46
C ALA A 250 -3.48 17.81 10.77
N ALA A 251 -3.58 16.77 11.60
CA ALA A 251 -2.79 16.67 12.83
C ALA A 251 -1.29 16.53 12.54
N MET A 252 -0.92 15.78 11.50
CA MET A 252 0.48 15.66 11.06
C MET A 252 1.04 16.99 10.57
N ILE A 253 0.30 17.73 9.74
CA ILE A 253 0.69 19.06 9.25
C ILE A 253 0.93 20.01 10.41
N GLN A 254 0.04 20.02 11.40
CA GLN A 254 0.19 20.85 12.61
C GLN A 254 1.47 20.47 13.38
N ALA A 255 1.68 19.17 13.64
CA ALA A 255 2.86 18.68 14.36
C ALA A 255 4.18 19.04 13.66
N LEU A 256 4.21 18.98 12.32
CA LEU A 256 5.37 19.35 11.52
C LEU A 256 5.66 20.86 11.55
N ARG A 257 4.63 21.70 11.45
CA ARG A 257 4.73 23.17 11.51
C ARG A 257 5.20 23.67 12.86
N GLU A 258 4.74 23.04 13.93
CA GLU A 258 5.09 23.39 15.30
C GLU A 258 6.44 22.81 15.73
N GLY A 259 7.11 22.02 14.88
CA GLY A 259 8.34 21.31 15.23
C GLY A 259 8.13 20.27 16.33
N ARG A 260 6.93 19.75 16.48
CA ARG A 260 6.57 18.73 17.45
C ARG A 260 7.25 17.39 17.13
N ILE A 261 7.50 17.15 15.85
CA ILE A 261 8.35 16.09 15.33
C ILE A 261 9.39 16.69 14.38
N ALA A 262 10.51 16.03 14.20
CA ALA A 262 11.62 16.53 13.38
C ALA A 262 11.26 16.59 11.89
N GLY A 263 10.46 15.64 11.41
CA GLY A 263 10.05 15.59 10.01
C GLY A 263 9.26 14.32 9.67
N ALA A 264 8.85 14.25 8.42
CA ALA A 264 8.16 13.09 7.86
C ALA A 264 8.69 12.74 6.47
N ALA A 265 8.59 11.45 6.10
CA ALA A 265 8.79 10.97 4.74
C ALA A 265 7.59 10.12 4.31
N LEU A 266 6.94 10.52 3.26
CA LEU A 266 5.62 10.02 2.88
C LEU A 266 5.61 9.63 1.41
N ASP A 267 5.25 8.39 1.14
CA ASP A 267 4.96 7.92 -0.22
C ASP A 267 3.45 8.03 -0.54
N VAL A 268 2.65 8.23 0.50
CA VAL A 268 1.17 8.25 0.42
C VAL A 268 0.60 9.41 1.21
N LEU A 269 -0.52 9.98 0.71
CA LEU A 269 -1.26 11.08 1.31
C LEU A 269 -2.74 10.69 1.50
N GLU A 270 -3.48 11.43 2.34
CA GLU A 270 -4.91 11.16 2.57
C GLU A 270 -5.73 11.33 1.28
N GLN A 271 -5.37 12.33 0.47
CA GLN A 271 -5.92 12.55 -0.87
C GLN A 271 -4.82 12.43 -1.92
N GLU A 272 -5.03 11.60 -2.91
CA GLU A 272 -4.10 11.38 -4.04
C GLU A 272 -4.85 11.50 -5.39
N PRO A 273 -4.43 12.40 -6.31
CA PRO A 273 -3.37 13.39 -6.10
C PRO A 273 -3.75 14.43 -5.04
N PRO A 274 -2.76 15.01 -4.33
CA PRO A 274 -3.02 16.04 -3.33
C PRO A 274 -3.53 17.32 -3.97
N HIS A 275 -4.30 18.11 -3.19
CA HIS A 275 -4.65 19.46 -3.62
C HIS A 275 -3.38 20.31 -3.79
N PRO A 276 -3.29 21.19 -4.81
CA PRO A 276 -2.10 22.02 -5.05
C PRO A 276 -1.66 22.86 -3.85
N ASP A 277 -2.60 23.26 -2.99
CA ASP A 277 -2.34 24.04 -1.78
C ASP A 277 -2.05 23.17 -0.55
N ASN A 278 -1.90 21.85 -0.71
CA ASN A 278 -1.58 20.97 0.42
C ASN A 278 -0.22 21.39 1.04
N PRO A 279 -0.20 21.75 2.34
CA PRO A 279 1.02 22.23 2.97
C PRO A 279 2.19 21.25 2.95
N LEU A 280 1.92 19.94 2.90
CA LEU A 280 2.97 18.91 2.83
C LEU A 280 3.86 19.06 1.60
N LEU A 281 3.35 19.65 0.50
CA LEU A 281 4.11 19.88 -0.72
C LEU A 281 5.25 20.91 -0.56
N THR A 282 5.18 21.74 0.47
CA THR A 282 6.12 22.87 0.67
C THR A 282 6.85 22.89 2.00
N LEU A 283 6.46 22.02 2.96
CA LEU A 283 7.12 21.95 4.25
C LEU A 283 8.56 21.47 4.11
N PRO A 284 9.56 22.20 4.64
CA PRO A 284 10.99 21.87 4.43
C PRO A 284 11.45 20.61 5.17
N ASN A 285 10.68 20.15 6.17
CA ASN A 285 10.94 18.95 6.93
C ASN A 285 10.11 17.74 6.47
N VAL A 286 9.56 17.80 5.25
CA VAL A 286 8.81 16.72 4.62
C VAL A 286 9.51 16.25 3.35
N LEU A 287 9.66 14.93 3.20
CA LEU A 287 10.10 14.27 1.97
C LEU A 287 8.90 13.52 1.39
N LEU A 288 8.59 13.78 0.11
CA LEU A 288 7.48 13.14 -0.58
C LEU A 288 7.97 12.31 -1.76
N THR A 289 7.32 11.18 -1.98
CA THR A 289 7.37 10.38 -3.21
C THR A 289 5.95 10.10 -3.69
N PRO A 290 5.67 10.01 -5.00
CA PRO A 290 4.30 10.05 -5.53
C PRO A 290 3.65 8.66 -5.63
N HIS A 291 3.50 7.97 -4.48
CA HIS A 291 2.93 6.61 -4.36
C HIS A 291 3.62 5.59 -5.27
N THR A 292 4.95 5.60 -5.23
CA THR A 292 5.81 4.76 -6.09
C THR A 292 6.59 3.70 -5.34
N ALA A 293 6.37 3.54 -4.03
CA ALA A 293 7.11 2.59 -3.20
C ALA A 293 7.04 1.14 -3.74
N GLY A 294 5.94 0.76 -4.37
CA GLY A 294 5.78 -0.57 -4.97
C GLY A 294 6.30 -0.69 -6.41
N HIS A 295 6.87 0.39 -6.99
CA HIS A 295 7.29 0.41 -8.38
C HIS A 295 8.71 -0.11 -8.54
N GLY A 296 8.90 -1.14 -9.36
CA GLY A 296 10.19 -1.74 -9.68
C GLY A 296 10.13 -2.55 -10.97
N ASP A 297 11.28 -2.92 -11.50
CA ASP A 297 11.39 -3.72 -12.73
C ASP A 297 10.80 -5.14 -12.54
N GLY A 298 10.99 -5.73 -11.36
CA GLY A 298 10.45 -7.04 -11.00
C GLY A 298 8.98 -7.00 -10.57
N SER A 299 8.56 -5.98 -9.80
CA SER A 299 7.24 -5.95 -9.17
C SER A 299 6.09 -6.00 -10.16
N MET A 300 6.17 -5.27 -11.27
CA MET A 300 5.10 -5.28 -12.28
C MET A 300 5.00 -6.60 -13.05
N ALA A 301 6.10 -7.30 -13.25
CA ALA A 301 6.10 -8.63 -13.85
C ALA A 301 5.47 -9.65 -12.87
N ASP A 302 5.84 -9.57 -11.61
CA ASP A 302 5.28 -10.41 -10.56
C ASP A 302 3.79 -10.14 -10.32
N ASN A 303 3.36 -8.88 -10.36
CA ASN A 303 1.95 -8.51 -10.27
C ASN A 303 1.13 -9.15 -11.39
N ARG A 304 1.59 -9.02 -12.65
CA ARG A 304 0.91 -9.66 -13.80
C ARG A 304 0.81 -11.15 -13.62
N ARG A 305 1.92 -11.81 -13.29
CA ARG A 305 1.96 -13.26 -13.07
C ARG A 305 0.96 -13.67 -11.99
N GLN A 306 1.05 -13.06 -10.79
CA GLN A 306 0.17 -13.39 -9.66
C GLN A 306 -1.29 -13.15 -10.00
N SER A 307 -1.63 -12.00 -10.61
CA SER A 307 -3.00 -11.66 -10.95
C SER A 307 -3.58 -12.61 -12.01
N VAL A 308 -2.83 -12.89 -13.06
CA VAL A 308 -3.26 -13.82 -14.12
C VAL A 308 -3.40 -15.25 -13.58
N ASP A 309 -2.52 -15.68 -12.69
CA ASP A 309 -2.61 -17.00 -12.06
C ASP A 309 -3.87 -17.14 -11.20
N GLN A 310 -4.29 -16.10 -10.46
CA GLN A 310 -5.58 -16.12 -9.73
C GLN A 310 -6.78 -16.23 -10.68
N VAL A 311 -6.75 -15.50 -11.80
CA VAL A 311 -7.82 -15.59 -12.81
C VAL A 311 -7.85 -16.95 -13.48
N LEU A 312 -6.68 -17.54 -13.82
CA LEU A 312 -6.61 -18.88 -14.39
C LEU A 312 -7.12 -19.95 -13.40
N ARG A 313 -6.86 -19.81 -12.11
CA ARG A 313 -7.45 -20.70 -11.08
C ARG A 313 -8.97 -20.63 -11.13
N PHE A 314 -9.53 -19.41 -11.14
CA PHE A 314 -10.96 -19.20 -11.23
C PHE A 314 -11.56 -19.82 -12.51
N LEU A 315 -10.96 -19.56 -13.68
CA LEU A 315 -11.39 -20.14 -14.96
C LEU A 315 -11.32 -21.67 -14.95
N GLY A 316 -10.34 -22.24 -14.24
CA GLY A 316 -10.18 -23.67 -14.02
C GLY A 316 -11.12 -24.27 -12.96
N GLY A 317 -12.10 -23.50 -12.45
CA GLY A 317 -13.06 -23.96 -11.46
C GLY A 317 -12.47 -24.12 -10.06
N ARG A 318 -11.46 -23.34 -9.69
CA ARG A 318 -10.82 -23.32 -8.35
C ARG A 318 -10.94 -21.96 -7.69
N TRP A 319 -11.02 -21.96 -6.36
CA TRP A 319 -11.00 -20.72 -5.59
C TRP A 319 -9.66 -19.98 -5.78
N PRO A 320 -9.69 -18.64 -5.95
CA PRO A 320 -8.47 -17.84 -5.84
C PRO A 320 -7.81 -18.02 -4.47
N THR A 321 -6.48 -18.14 -4.43
CA THR A 321 -5.74 -18.31 -3.15
C THR A 321 -5.59 -17.01 -2.36
N SER A 322 -5.74 -15.86 -3.01
CA SER A 322 -5.69 -14.53 -2.40
C SER A 322 -7.07 -13.89 -2.24
N LEU A 323 -8.12 -14.70 -2.03
CA LEU A 323 -9.48 -14.23 -1.80
C LEU A 323 -9.55 -13.40 -0.52
N VAL A 324 -10.07 -12.15 -0.61
CA VAL A 324 -10.15 -11.21 0.52
C VAL A 324 -11.52 -11.12 1.16
N ASN A 325 -12.56 -11.67 0.53
CA ASN A 325 -13.91 -11.77 1.07
C ASN A 325 -14.37 -13.24 1.17
N ALA A 326 -13.73 -14.01 2.04
CA ALA A 326 -13.94 -15.47 2.14
C ALA A 326 -15.40 -15.87 2.41
N GLU A 327 -16.18 -15.01 3.04
CA GLU A 327 -17.61 -15.20 3.36
C GLU A 327 -18.46 -15.39 2.10
N VAL A 328 -18.01 -14.91 0.95
CA VAL A 328 -18.70 -15.08 -0.33
C VAL A 328 -18.83 -16.54 -0.77
N LYS A 329 -17.98 -17.46 -0.25
CA LYS A 329 -17.99 -18.88 -0.62
C LYS A 329 -19.34 -19.55 -0.42
N THR A 330 -20.15 -19.07 0.54
CA THR A 330 -21.46 -19.65 0.85
C THR A 330 -22.55 -19.34 -0.18
N HIS A 331 -22.38 -18.25 -0.97
CA HIS A 331 -23.40 -17.76 -1.91
C HIS A 331 -22.82 -17.09 -3.17
N ALA A 332 -21.59 -17.44 -3.54
CA ALA A 332 -20.94 -16.90 -4.73
C ALA A 332 -21.82 -17.06 -6.00
N ARG A 333 -21.79 -16.06 -6.89
CA ARG A 333 -22.41 -16.16 -8.23
C ARG A 333 -21.79 -17.29 -9.03
N ALA A 334 -20.46 -17.40 -9.00
CA ALA A 334 -19.74 -18.51 -9.60
C ALA A 334 -20.07 -19.83 -8.86
N ARG A 335 -20.45 -20.84 -9.62
CA ARG A 335 -20.81 -22.17 -9.09
C ARG A 335 -19.74 -23.20 -9.40
N GLY A 336 -19.65 -24.24 -8.55
CA GLY A 336 -18.79 -25.40 -8.79
C GLY A 336 -17.30 -25.14 -8.57
N LEU A 337 -16.92 -24.06 -7.88
CA LEU A 337 -15.53 -23.82 -7.50
C LEU A 337 -15.09 -24.81 -6.42
N ARG A 338 -13.87 -25.31 -6.53
CA ARG A 338 -13.27 -26.34 -5.65
C ARG A 338 -12.06 -25.77 -4.91
N GLU A 339 -11.80 -26.29 -3.73
CA GLU A 339 -10.51 -26.12 -3.04
C GLU A 339 -9.42 -26.91 -3.79
N ASP A 340 -8.15 -26.69 -3.45
CA ASP A 340 -7.00 -27.43 -4.03
C ASP A 340 -6.99 -28.88 -3.62
#